data_2fedfa4e421bc535e1b5211f96876d39
#
_entry.id   2fedfa4e421bc535e1b5211f96876d39
#
_cell.length_a   1.000
_cell.length_b   1.000
_cell.length_c   1.000
_cell.angle_alpha   90.00
_cell.angle_beta   90.00
_cell.angle_gamma   90.00
#
_symmetry.space_group_name_H-M   'P 1'
#
loop_
_entity.id
_entity.type
_entity.pdbx_description
1 polymer ?
#
loop_
_entity_poly.entity_id
_entity_poly.type
_entity_poly.pdbx_seq_one_letter_code
_entity_poly.pdbx_strand_id
1 'polypeptide(L)'
;MNADAFRHFYGYHFAENRNLWDAYVTTLTDEQFTRDAGYSHGSVRNQVVHLMSVDDLWFSGLRDVDGVDSLDPAAFADRPTIRAHWDGVEQRMRDYLATLRDDMLVEKPFAEGEDKDLIVWQVLLHVANHGTDHRAQTLRLLNDLGVKTVSQDYIFYVYDHP
;
A
#
# COMPACT_ATOMS: atom_id res chain seq x y z
N MET A 1 -19.62 4.37 -5.45
CA MET A 1 -18.85 3.13 -5.63
C MET A 1 -19.54 2.04 -4.81
N ASN A 2 -19.60 0.83 -5.31
CA ASN A 2 -20.07 -0.36 -4.61
C ASN A 2 -18.88 -1.26 -4.22
N ALA A 3 -19.13 -2.38 -3.54
CA ALA A 3 -18.08 -3.30 -3.10
C ALA A 3 -17.26 -3.87 -4.28
N ASP A 4 -17.89 -4.15 -5.44
CA ASP A 4 -17.19 -4.63 -6.64
C ASP A 4 -16.25 -3.57 -7.22
N ALA A 5 -16.65 -2.30 -7.23
CA ALA A 5 -15.79 -1.20 -7.68
C ALA A 5 -14.56 -1.04 -6.77
N PHE A 6 -14.70 -1.25 -5.45
CA PHE A 6 -13.54 -1.28 -4.54
C PHE A 6 -12.65 -2.49 -4.81
N ARG A 7 -13.21 -3.69 -5.00
CA ARG A 7 -12.40 -4.88 -5.37
C ARG A 7 -11.59 -4.64 -6.63
N HIS A 8 -12.19 -4.06 -7.67
CA HIS A 8 -11.49 -3.72 -8.91
C HIS A 8 -10.38 -2.68 -8.66
N PHE A 9 -10.68 -1.60 -7.92
CA PHE A 9 -9.71 -0.55 -7.63
C PHE A 9 -8.55 -1.06 -6.77
N TYR A 10 -8.80 -1.97 -5.82
CA TYR A 10 -7.75 -2.63 -5.06
C TYR A 10 -6.96 -3.65 -5.89
N GLY A 11 -7.55 -4.23 -6.94
CA GLY A 11 -6.80 -4.99 -7.94
C GLY A 11 -5.67 -4.16 -8.56
N TYR A 12 -5.97 -2.92 -8.95
CA TYR A 12 -4.97 -1.95 -9.40
C TYR A 12 -3.93 -1.64 -8.30
N HIS A 13 -4.36 -1.36 -7.08
CA HIS A 13 -3.45 -1.05 -5.97
C HIS A 13 -2.42 -2.17 -5.76
N PHE A 14 -2.86 -3.43 -5.74
CA PHE A 14 -1.99 -4.59 -5.59
C PHE A 14 -1.09 -4.80 -6.81
N ALA A 15 -1.61 -4.64 -8.02
CA ALA A 15 -0.83 -4.77 -9.24
C ALA A 15 0.33 -3.77 -9.28
N GLU A 16 0.06 -2.50 -8.94
CA GLU A 16 1.10 -1.47 -8.92
C GLU A 16 2.10 -1.64 -7.76
N ASN A 17 1.67 -2.12 -6.59
CA ASN A 17 2.60 -2.47 -5.51
C ASN A 17 3.55 -3.61 -5.93
N ARG A 18 3.04 -4.64 -6.63
CA ARG A 18 3.84 -5.74 -7.16
C ARG A 18 4.77 -5.26 -8.27
N ASN A 19 4.28 -4.46 -9.20
CA ASN A 19 5.09 -3.89 -10.27
C ASN A 19 6.23 -3.02 -9.72
N LEU A 20 5.95 -2.16 -8.73
CA LEU A 20 6.96 -1.36 -8.04
C LEU A 20 8.08 -2.26 -7.48
N TRP A 21 7.70 -3.35 -6.82
CA TRP A 21 8.66 -4.28 -6.23
C TRP A 21 9.43 -5.05 -7.29
N ASP A 22 8.74 -5.76 -8.18
CA ASP A 22 9.33 -6.74 -9.10
C ASP A 22 10.14 -6.07 -10.22
N ALA A 23 9.64 -4.96 -10.77
CA ALA A 23 10.29 -4.28 -11.88
C ALA A 23 11.42 -3.33 -11.43
N TYR A 24 11.36 -2.78 -10.21
CA TYR A 24 12.29 -1.72 -9.82
C TYR A 24 13.05 -2.02 -8.52
N VAL A 25 12.37 -2.32 -7.41
CA VAL A 25 13.04 -2.48 -6.10
C VAL A 25 14.05 -3.62 -6.12
N THR A 26 13.73 -4.73 -6.80
CA THR A 26 14.63 -5.88 -6.94
C THR A 26 15.90 -5.58 -7.73
N THR A 27 15.90 -4.55 -8.57
CA THR A 27 17.06 -4.18 -9.41
C THR A 27 18.09 -3.30 -8.69
N LEU A 28 17.73 -2.74 -7.55
CA LEU A 28 18.61 -1.86 -6.79
C LEU A 28 19.73 -2.62 -6.09
N THR A 29 20.89 -2.00 -5.96
CA THR A 29 21.91 -2.44 -4.99
C THR A 29 21.41 -2.19 -3.55
N ASP A 30 22.01 -2.85 -2.56
CA ASP A 30 21.63 -2.62 -1.15
C ASP A 30 21.90 -1.17 -0.73
N GLU A 31 23.00 -0.58 -1.24
CA GLU A 31 23.31 0.83 -1.02
C GLU A 31 22.23 1.75 -1.59
N GLN A 32 21.79 1.52 -2.84
CA GLN A 32 20.71 2.31 -3.46
C GLN A 32 19.39 2.17 -2.72
N PHE A 33 19.07 0.96 -2.28
CA PHE A 33 17.83 0.65 -1.57
C PHE A 33 17.71 1.37 -0.22
N THR A 34 18.83 1.52 0.49
CA THR A 34 18.87 2.11 1.85
C THR A 34 19.36 3.56 1.89
N ARG A 35 19.84 4.11 0.74
CA ARG A 35 20.37 5.47 0.66
C ARG A 35 19.31 6.49 1.04
N ASP A 36 19.65 7.35 2.00
CA ASP A 36 18.82 8.51 2.33
C ASP A 36 18.93 9.57 1.21
N ALA A 37 17.80 9.90 0.64
CA ALA A 37 17.67 10.91 -0.42
C ALA A 37 17.25 12.30 0.11
N GLY A 38 17.03 12.44 1.43
CA GLY A 38 16.53 13.68 2.04
C GLY A 38 15.11 14.08 1.59
N TYR A 39 14.32 13.12 1.10
CA TYR A 39 12.98 13.35 0.59
C TYR A 39 12.01 12.32 1.15
N SER A 40 10.81 12.77 1.59
CA SER A 40 9.74 11.94 2.16
C SER A 40 10.25 11.05 3.30
N HIS A 41 10.16 9.72 3.20
CA HIS A 41 10.64 8.76 4.21
C HIS A 41 12.15 8.46 4.10
N GLY A 42 12.89 9.22 3.30
CA GLY A 42 14.34 9.17 3.18
C GLY A 42 14.83 8.17 2.14
N SER A 43 14.45 6.89 2.20
CA SER A 43 14.97 5.85 1.29
C SER A 43 13.86 5.05 0.62
N VAL A 44 14.20 4.33 -0.46
CA VAL A 44 13.28 3.39 -1.11
C VAL A 44 12.81 2.31 -0.11
N ARG A 45 13.73 1.78 0.72
CA ARG A 45 13.39 0.84 1.79
C ARG A 45 12.31 1.41 2.72
N ASN A 46 12.53 2.62 3.21
CA ASN A 46 11.61 3.23 4.17
C ASN A 46 10.24 3.50 3.52
N GLN A 47 10.22 3.90 2.24
CA GLN A 47 8.98 4.09 1.48
C GLN A 47 8.16 2.80 1.36
N VAL A 48 8.78 1.69 0.97
CA VAL A 48 8.05 0.42 0.81
C VAL A 48 7.59 -0.15 2.15
N VAL A 49 8.40 0.03 3.22
CA VAL A 49 7.96 -0.36 4.58
C VAL A 49 6.80 0.51 5.06
N HIS A 50 6.84 1.81 4.77
CA HIS A 50 5.72 2.71 5.11
C HIS A 50 4.44 2.34 4.36
N LEU A 51 4.52 2.05 3.05
CA LEU A 51 3.37 1.59 2.26
C LEU A 51 2.69 0.37 2.89
N MET A 52 3.45 -0.70 3.14
CA MET A 52 2.88 -1.92 3.72
C MET A 52 2.40 -1.71 5.16
N SER A 53 3.03 -0.81 5.92
CA SER A 53 2.64 -0.47 7.29
C SER A 53 1.27 0.19 7.34
N VAL A 54 1.03 1.15 6.44
CA VAL A 54 -0.26 1.85 6.36
C VAL A 54 -1.36 0.93 5.86
N ASP A 55 -1.07 0.10 4.85
CA ASP A 55 -2.00 -0.93 4.38
C ASP A 55 -2.43 -1.86 5.52
N ASP A 56 -1.47 -2.37 6.31
CA ASP A 56 -1.76 -3.30 7.43
C ASP A 56 -2.52 -2.62 8.57
N LEU A 57 -2.09 -1.41 8.96
CA LEU A 57 -2.70 -0.65 10.05
C LEU A 57 -4.20 -0.41 9.80
N TRP A 58 -4.54 0.18 8.65
CA TRP A 58 -5.92 0.52 8.32
C TRP A 58 -6.79 -0.73 8.11
N PHE A 59 -6.27 -1.74 7.41
CA PHE A 59 -7.02 -2.98 7.22
C PHE A 59 -7.15 -3.81 8.50
N SER A 60 -6.23 -3.70 9.44
CA SER A 60 -6.39 -4.30 10.76
C SER A 60 -7.55 -3.66 11.52
N GLY A 61 -7.65 -2.33 11.50
CA GLY A 61 -8.79 -1.62 12.07
C GLY A 61 -10.13 -2.00 11.39
N LEU A 62 -10.15 -2.12 10.05
CA LEU A 62 -11.35 -2.59 9.33
C LEU A 62 -11.78 -4.02 9.70
N ARG A 63 -10.86 -4.84 10.20
CA ARG A 63 -11.09 -6.24 10.62
C ARG A 63 -11.30 -6.37 12.13
N ASP A 64 -11.38 -5.26 12.86
CA ASP A 64 -11.48 -5.24 14.32
C ASP A 64 -10.31 -6.00 15.00
N VAL A 65 -9.08 -5.75 14.52
CA VAL A 65 -7.84 -6.32 15.06
C VAL A 65 -7.05 -5.21 15.74
N ASP A 66 -6.94 -5.30 17.06
CA ASP A 66 -6.20 -4.34 17.88
C ASP A 66 -4.69 -4.62 17.91
N GLY A 67 -3.94 -3.59 18.34
CA GLY A 67 -2.52 -3.73 18.68
C GLY A 67 -1.57 -3.83 17.49
N VAL A 68 -2.01 -3.41 16.31
CA VAL A 68 -1.12 -3.27 15.15
C VAL A 68 -0.49 -1.87 15.19
N ASP A 69 0.82 -1.85 15.38
CA ASP A 69 1.61 -0.62 15.38
C ASP A 69 2.25 -0.34 14.02
N SER A 70 2.62 0.92 13.80
CA SER A 70 3.42 1.31 12.64
C SER A 70 4.75 0.57 12.61
N LEU A 71 5.12 0.04 11.44
CA LEU A 71 6.35 -0.71 11.26
C LEU A 71 7.57 0.21 11.29
N ASP A 72 8.60 -0.19 12.04
CA ASP A 72 9.91 0.47 12.00
C ASP A 72 10.72 -0.08 10.81
N PRO A 73 11.10 0.75 9.82
CA PRO A 73 11.94 0.29 8.71
C PRO A 73 13.27 -0.31 9.14
N ALA A 74 13.79 0.08 10.31
CA ALA A 74 15.04 -0.47 10.83
C ALA A 74 14.92 -1.94 11.27
N ALA A 75 13.72 -2.40 11.57
CA ALA A 75 13.45 -3.80 11.90
C ALA A 75 13.49 -4.74 10.67
N PHE A 76 13.49 -4.18 9.45
CA PHE A 76 13.50 -4.93 8.20
C PHE A 76 14.87 -4.89 7.55
N ALA A 77 15.68 -5.92 7.82
CA ALA A 77 17.10 -5.96 7.42
C ALA A 77 17.29 -6.21 5.91
N ASP A 78 16.39 -6.95 5.26
CA ASP A 78 16.54 -7.41 3.89
C ASP A 78 15.23 -7.40 3.09
N ARG A 79 15.37 -7.40 1.76
CA ARG A 79 14.24 -7.42 0.82
C ARG A 79 13.34 -8.66 0.93
N PRO A 80 13.87 -9.90 1.08
CA PRO A 80 13.03 -11.07 1.24
C PRO A 80 12.08 -10.97 2.45
N THR A 81 12.57 -10.48 3.58
CA THR A 81 11.75 -10.27 4.79
C THR A 81 10.65 -9.23 4.55
N ILE A 82 10.98 -8.09 3.90
CA ILE A 82 9.99 -7.07 3.51
C ILE A 82 8.95 -7.68 2.58
N ARG A 83 9.38 -8.40 1.53
CA ARG A 83 8.45 -8.97 0.54
C ARG A 83 7.50 -9.98 1.19
N ALA A 84 8.02 -10.88 2.01
CA ALA A 84 7.21 -11.88 2.70
C ALA A 84 6.17 -11.22 3.63
N HIS A 85 6.57 -10.16 4.35
CA HIS A 85 5.64 -9.41 5.20
C HIS A 85 4.56 -8.74 4.36
N TRP A 86 4.93 -8.06 3.28
CA TRP A 86 3.99 -7.36 2.39
C TRP A 86 3.02 -8.33 1.69
N ASP A 87 3.49 -9.52 1.27
CA ASP A 87 2.61 -10.57 0.75
C ASP A 87 1.56 -10.99 1.78
N GLY A 88 1.95 -11.09 3.05
CA GLY A 88 1.01 -11.38 4.14
C GLY A 88 -0.01 -10.26 4.37
N VAL A 89 0.42 -9.01 4.28
CA VAL A 89 -0.48 -7.83 4.35
C VAL A 89 -1.47 -7.86 3.19
N GLU A 90 -0.98 -8.00 1.96
CA GLU A 90 -1.84 -8.08 0.77
C GLU A 90 -2.88 -9.21 0.88
N GLN A 91 -2.48 -10.39 1.38
CA GLN A 91 -3.42 -11.49 1.54
C GLN A 91 -4.54 -11.14 2.53
N ARG A 92 -4.20 -10.54 3.67
CA ARG A 92 -5.21 -10.09 4.66
C ARG A 92 -6.17 -9.04 4.10
N MET A 93 -5.66 -8.12 3.28
CA MET A 93 -6.48 -7.13 2.59
C MET A 93 -7.44 -7.80 1.59
N ARG A 94 -6.95 -8.76 0.80
CA ARG A 94 -7.76 -9.52 -0.17
C ARG A 94 -8.87 -10.32 0.53
N ASP A 95 -8.55 -10.95 1.66
CA ASP A 95 -9.52 -11.71 2.45
C ASP A 95 -10.65 -10.80 2.96
N TYR A 96 -10.31 -9.61 3.48
CA TYR A 96 -11.31 -8.62 3.88
C TYR A 96 -12.18 -8.16 2.68
N LEU A 97 -11.55 -7.79 1.58
CA LEU A 97 -12.24 -7.32 0.37
C LEU A 97 -13.16 -8.40 -0.23
N ALA A 98 -12.81 -9.68 -0.09
CA ALA A 98 -13.66 -10.78 -0.52
C ALA A 98 -14.97 -10.86 0.28
N THR A 99 -14.97 -10.43 1.54
CA THR A 99 -16.16 -10.38 2.40
C THR A 99 -16.95 -9.07 2.31
N LEU A 100 -16.39 -8.04 1.66
CA LEU A 100 -16.97 -6.70 1.59
C LEU A 100 -18.32 -6.72 0.87
N ARG A 101 -19.35 -6.13 1.48
CA ARG A 101 -20.69 -5.93 0.91
C ARG A 101 -21.02 -4.43 0.86
N ASP A 102 -21.99 -4.07 0.05
CA ASP A 102 -22.41 -2.67 -0.15
C ASP A 102 -22.93 -2.03 1.16
N ASP A 103 -23.61 -2.80 1.99
CA ASP A 103 -24.13 -2.33 3.29
C ASP A 103 -23.01 -1.99 4.28
N MET A 104 -21.88 -2.71 4.23
CA MET A 104 -20.71 -2.43 5.07
C MET A 104 -20.04 -1.08 4.73
N LEU A 105 -20.17 -0.60 3.49
CA LEU A 105 -19.47 0.61 3.05
C LEU A 105 -19.84 1.87 3.86
N VAL A 106 -21.00 1.90 4.46
CA VAL A 106 -21.49 3.02 5.27
C VAL A 106 -21.41 2.79 6.78
N GLU A 107 -20.89 1.65 7.19
CA GLU A 107 -20.64 1.34 8.60
C GLU A 107 -19.43 2.10 9.14
N LYS A 108 -19.42 2.38 10.44
CA LYS A 108 -18.30 3.00 11.16
C LYS A 108 -17.44 1.87 11.75
N PRO A 109 -16.23 1.64 11.21
CA PRO A 109 -15.41 0.51 11.64
C PRO A 109 -14.69 0.76 12.97
N PHE A 110 -14.55 2.02 13.39
CA PHE A 110 -13.81 2.40 14.60
C PHE A 110 -14.77 2.84 15.71
N ALA A 111 -14.63 2.24 16.91
CA ALA A 111 -15.47 2.57 18.05
C ALA A 111 -15.02 3.85 18.77
N GLU A 112 -13.72 4.15 18.77
CA GLU A 112 -13.09 5.21 19.55
C GLU A 112 -12.00 5.94 18.74
N GLY A 113 -11.42 6.99 19.31
CA GLY A 113 -10.31 7.74 18.71
C GLY A 113 -10.74 8.82 17.74
N GLU A 114 -9.74 9.39 17.04
CA GLU A 114 -9.95 10.49 16.08
C GLU A 114 -10.71 10.01 14.83
N ASP A 115 -10.56 8.74 14.48
CA ASP A 115 -11.13 8.13 13.28
C ASP A 115 -12.53 7.54 13.47
N LYS A 116 -13.12 7.62 14.67
CA LYS A 116 -14.43 7.03 15.04
C LYS A 116 -15.61 7.44 14.14
N ASP A 117 -15.50 8.56 13.45
CA ASP A 117 -16.55 9.07 12.57
C ASP A 117 -16.33 8.71 11.08
N LEU A 118 -15.20 8.07 10.75
CA LEU A 118 -14.97 7.55 9.42
C LEU A 118 -15.89 6.36 9.13
N ILE A 119 -16.27 6.23 7.87
CA ILE A 119 -16.99 5.06 7.38
C ILE A 119 -16.11 4.24 6.43
N VAL A 120 -16.43 2.99 6.26
CA VAL A 120 -15.59 2.01 5.55
C VAL A 120 -15.14 2.50 4.18
N TRP A 121 -16.04 3.09 3.34
CA TRP A 121 -15.62 3.55 2.01
C TRP A 121 -14.59 4.69 2.07
N GLN A 122 -14.62 5.54 3.09
CA GLN A 122 -13.63 6.62 3.25
C GLN A 122 -12.25 6.05 3.59
N VAL A 123 -12.21 5.05 4.48
CA VAL A 123 -10.98 4.33 4.82
C VAL A 123 -10.40 3.63 3.60
N LEU A 124 -11.22 2.88 2.87
CA LEU A 124 -10.78 2.20 1.65
C LEU A 124 -10.24 3.18 0.60
N LEU A 125 -10.90 4.31 0.40
CA LEU A 125 -10.44 5.31 -0.55
C LEU A 125 -9.15 6.00 -0.07
N HIS A 126 -9.04 6.28 1.25
CA HIS A 126 -7.83 6.83 1.85
C HIS A 126 -6.62 5.92 1.59
N VAL A 127 -6.70 4.63 1.90
CA VAL A 127 -5.60 3.68 1.74
C VAL A 127 -5.15 3.59 0.28
N ALA A 128 -6.08 3.46 -0.66
CA ALA A 128 -5.74 3.37 -2.07
C ALA A 128 -5.10 4.67 -2.61
N ASN A 129 -5.60 5.84 -2.19
CA ASN A 129 -5.04 7.14 -2.55
C ASN A 129 -3.65 7.35 -1.92
N HIS A 130 -3.49 7.00 -0.63
CA HIS A 130 -2.21 7.01 0.07
C HIS A 130 -1.18 6.14 -0.65
N GLY A 131 -1.58 4.92 -1.06
CA GLY A 131 -0.73 4.03 -1.84
C GLY A 131 -0.27 4.67 -3.16
N THR A 132 -1.16 5.36 -3.87
CA THR A 132 -0.82 6.06 -5.12
C THR A 132 0.19 7.19 -4.89
N ASP A 133 0.00 7.99 -3.84
CA ASP A 133 0.92 9.09 -3.49
C ASP A 133 2.32 8.57 -3.14
N HIS A 134 2.42 7.57 -2.25
CA HIS A 134 3.70 7.03 -1.82
C HIS A 134 4.40 6.19 -2.90
N ARG A 135 3.67 5.52 -3.79
CA ARG A 135 4.26 4.92 -4.99
C ARG A 135 4.85 5.98 -5.92
N ALA A 136 4.14 7.10 -6.15
CA ALA A 136 4.67 8.20 -6.97
C ALA A 136 5.95 8.80 -6.37
N GLN A 137 6.01 8.97 -5.05
CA GLN A 137 7.22 9.40 -4.36
C GLN A 137 8.35 8.38 -4.51
N THR A 138 8.05 7.09 -4.42
CA THR A 138 9.04 6.02 -4.62
C THR A 138 9.55 5.99 -6.06
N LEU A 139 8.67 6.14 -7.06
CA LEU A 139 9.07 6.25 -8.48
C LEU A 139 9.97 7.45 -8.72
N ARG A 140 9.76 8.56 -8.02
CA ARG A 140 10.66 9.72 -8.07
C ARG A 140 12.04 9.37 -7.50
N LEU A 141 12.13 8.71 -6.32
CA LEU A 141 13.39 8.26 -5.75
C LEU A 141 14.14 7.30 -6.68
N LEU A 142 13.41 6.36 -7.29
CA LEU A 142 13.98 5.42 -8.27
C LEU A 142 14.57 6.16 -9.49
N ASN A 143 13.86 7.16 -10.00
CA ASN A 143 14.34 7.98 -11.11
C ASN A 143 15.63 8.75 -10.75
N ASP A 144 15.69 9.31 -9.54
CA ASP A 144 16.88 10.01 -9.04
C ASP A 144 18.07 9.04 -8.83
N LEU A 145 17.83 7.74 -8.66
CA LEU A 145 18.83 6.67 -8.66
C LEU A 145 19.20 6.15 -10.06
N GLY A 146 18.62 6.73 -11.12
CA GLY A 146 18.88 6.36 -12.51
C GLY A 146 18.05 5.18 -13.02
N VAL A 147 17.06 4.71 -12.27
CA VAL A 147 16.13 3.66 -12.69
C VAL A 147 15.03 4.25 -13.57
N LYS A 148 14.89 3.74 -14.79
CA LYS A 148 13.82 4.19 -15.69
C LYS A 148 12.50 3.56 -15.27
N THR A 149 11.54 4.41 -14.90
CA THR A 149 10.19 4.00 -14.47
C THR A 149 9.14 4.30 -15.53
N VAL A 150 7.96 3.71 -15.41
CA VAL A 150 6.79 3.97 -16.25
C VAL A 150 5.65 4.56 -15.40
N SER A 151 4.61 5.10 -16.07
CA SER A 151 3.43 5.63 -15.40
C SER A 151 2.64 4.51 -14.70
N GLN A 152 2.04 4.87 -13.56
CA GLN A 152 1.12 4.02 -12.78
C GLN A 152 -0.34 4.49 -12.91
N ASP A 153 -0.72 5.13 -14.03
CA ASP A 153 -2.07 5.65 -14.20
C ASP A 153 -3.11 4.53 -14.20
N TYR A 154 -4.13 4.68 -13.36
CA TYR A 154 -5.22 3.71 -13.20
C TYR A 154 -5.88 3.32 -14.53
N ILE A 155 -5.93 4.24 -15.49
CA ILE A 155 -6.57 3.97 -16.78
C ILE A 155 -5.89 2.83 -17.55
N PHE A 156 -4.57 2.64 -17.41
CA PHE A 156 -3.87 1.53 -18.06
C PHE A 156 -4.29 0.19 -17.45
N TYR A 157 -4.46 0.15 -16.12
CA TYR A 157 -5.01 -1.05 -15.47
C TYR A 157 -6.42 -1.38 -15.98
N VAL A 158 -7.28 -0.35 -16.17
CA VAL A 158 -8.65 -0.55 -16.68
C VAL A 158 -8.66 -1.10 -18.11
N TYR A 159 -7.70 -0.70 -18.97
CA TYR A 159 -7.62 -1.24 -20.32
C TYR A 159 -7.30 -2.74 -20.36
N ASP A 160 -6.53 -3.22 -19.40
CA ASP A 160 -6.13 -4.62 -19.31
C ASP A 160 -7.15 -5.47 -18.50
N HIS A 161 -8.00 -4.82 -17.70
CA HIS A 161 -8.97 -5.45 -16.78
C HIS A 161 -10.34 -4.73 -16.87
N PRO A 162 -11.04 -4.85 -18.02
CA PRO A 162 -12.29 -4.14 -18.27
C PRO A 162 -13.45 -4.58 -17.38
#